data_42c4d8a59b970d9ed7b3a6d09385ca76
#
_entry.id   42c4d8a59b970d9ed7b3a6d09385ca76
#
_cell.length_a   1.000
_cell.length_b   1.000
_cell.length_c   1.000
_cell.angle_alpha   90.00
_cell.angle_beta   90.00
_cell.angle_gamma   90.00
#
_symmetry.space_group_name_H-M   'P 1'
#
loop_
_entity.id
_entity.type
_entity.pdbx_description
1 polymer ?
#
loop_
_entity_poly.entity_id
_entity_poly.type
_entity_poly.pdbx_seq_one_letter_code
_entity_poly.pdbx_strand_id
1 'polypeptide(L)'
;IFINGQDILSLNKTELLERRKKIGMIFQHFNLLSSRTVEENVAFALEIANWNKKDIKKRVTELLEIVGLSDKAKYYPSQLSGGQKQRVSIARALANNPDILLSDEATSALDPKTTKSILELIKEIQHKFSLTVLMITHQMEVVKEICNKVAIMSDGKIVEQGGVHHIFAEPKNEITKEFISYVHQQTDTTLNYLHHKGKKIIKAKFLGTSSQEPIISKVIKEYGIDINILGGTIDKLSTVNIGHLYLELDGNLDTQTKAIELMQTMDVI
;
A
#
# COMPACT_ATOMS: atom_id res chain seq x y z
N ILE A 1 7.02 16.78 -16.46
CA ILE A 1 7.20 15.49 -15.74
C ILE A 1 8.66 15.08 -15.90
N PHE A 2 9.35 14.87 -14.77
CA PHE A 2 10.75 14.48 -14.77
C PHE A 2 10.91 12.99 -14.44
N ILE A 3 11.66 12.25 -15.26
CA ILE A 3 12.07 10.86 -15.04
C ILE A 3 13.59 10.79 -15.11
N ASN A 4 14.25 10.34 -14.05
CA ASN A 4 15.72 10.31 -13.95
C ASN A 4 16.38 11.65 -14.30
N GLY A 5 15.79 12.78 -13.84
CA GLY A 5 16.28 14.14 -14.09
C GLY A 5 15.96 14.72 -15.48
N GLN A 6 15.30 13.97 -16.37
CA GLN A 6 14.94 14.42 -17.72
C GLN A 6 13.45 14.74 -17.81
N ASP A 7 13.11 15.92 -18.33
CA ASP A 7 11.71 16.27 -18.61
C ASP A 7 11.21 15.50 -19.84
N ILE A 8 10.23 14.61 -19.63
CA ILE A 8 9.67 13.77 -20.71
C ILE A 8 8.84 14.57 -21.73
N LEU A 9 8.38 15.77 -21.37
CA LEU A 9 7.62 16.63 -22.27
C LEU A 9 8.52 17.38 -23.28
N SER A 10 9.83 17.47 -23.01
CA SER A 10 10.81 18.07 -23.91
C SER A 10 11.39 17.09 -24.93
N LEU A 11 11.05 15.79 -24.82
CA LEU A 11 11.60 14.75 -25.69
C LEU A 11 10.95 14.76 -27.08
N ASN A 12 11.76 14.48 -28.11
CA ASN A 12 11.24 14.19 -29.42
C ASN A 12 10.51 12.82 -29.45
N LYS A 13 9.80 12.54 -30.53
CA LYS A 13 8.97 11.33 -30.66
C LYS A 13 9.76 10.02 -30.46
N THR A 14 10.96 9.95 -31.00
CA THR A 14 11.82 8.76 -30.92
C THR A 14 12.33 8.55 -29.48
N GLU A 15 12.84 9.59 -28.86
CA GLU A 15 13.30 9.57 -27.47
C GLU A 15 12.16 9.21 -26.51
N LEU A 16 10.96 9.78 -26.74
CA LEU A 16 9.78 9.46 -25.94
C LEU A 16 9.38 7.97 -26.06
N LEU A 17 9.47 7.39 -27.26
CA LEU A 17 9.22 5.96 -27.45
C LEU A 17 10.22 5.09 -26.69
N GLU A 18 11.51 5.43 -26.72
CA GLU A 18 12.54 4.70 -25.96
C GLU A 18 12.30 4.82 -24.44
N ARG A 19 11.92 6.02 -23.97
CA ARG A 19 11.57 6.20 -22.54
C ARG A 19 10.35 5.39 -22.14
N ARG A 20 9.31 5.32 -22.98
CA ARG A 20 8.12 4.51 -22.71
C ARG A 20 8.42 3.01 -22.57
N LYS A 21 9.44 2.48 -23.27
CA LYS A 21 9.89 1.09 -23.08
C LYS A 21 10.41 0.81 -21.66
N LYS A 22 10.85 1.88 -20.96
CA LYS A 22 11.33 1.82 -19.56
C LYS A 22 10.25 2.03 -18.53
N ILE A 23 8.99 2.08 -18.95
CA ILE A 23 7.83 2.17 -18.07
C ILE A 23 6.98 0.91 -18.30
N GLY A 24 6.92 0.05 -17.29
CA GLY A 24 5.99 -1.09 -17.28
C GLY A 24 4.62 -0.63 -16.77
N MET A 25 3.54 -1.23 -17.29
CA MET A 25 2.19 -0.92 -16.84
C MET A 25 1.40 -2.21 -16.56
N ILE A 26 0.81 -2.26 -15.37
CA ILE A 26 -0.11 -3.29 -14.93
C ILE A 26 -1.51 -2.69 -14.94
N PHE A 27 -2.41 -3.28 -15.70
CA PHE A 27 -3.78 -2.78 -15.89
C PHE A 27 -4.77 -3.46 -14.97
N GLN A 28 -5.85 -2.80 -14.63
CA GLN A 28 -6.95 -3.30 -13.81
C GLN A 28 -7.57 -4.60 -14.37
N HIS A 29 -7.79 -4.67 -15.67
CA HIS A 29 -8.43 -5.81 -16.36
C HIS A 29 -7.43 -6.76 -17.04
N PHE A 30 -6.18 -6.83 -16.55
CA PHE A 30 -5.09 -7.66 -17.07
C PHE A 30 -4.67 -7.34 -18.51
N ASN A 31 -5.59 -7.04 -19.40
CA ASN A 31 -5.40 -6.72 -20.83
C ASN A 31 -4.52 -7.76 -21.56
N LEU A 32 -4.75 -9.04 -21.27
CA LEU A 32 -4.04 -10.14 -21.92
C LEU A 32 -4.65 -10.39 -23.32
N LEU A 33 -3.77 -10.74 -24.26
CA LEU A 33 -4.17 -11.13 -25.60
C LEU A 33 -4.75 -12.55 -25.54
N SER A 34 -6.05 -12.69 -25.75
CA SER A 34 -6.79 -13.95 -25.61
C SER A 34 -6.37 -15.03 -26.59
N SER A 35 -5.87 -14.61 -27.77
CA SER A 35 -5.39 -15.50 -28.83
C SER A 35 -3.94 -15.95 -28.67
N ARG A 36 -3.24 -15.46 -27.62
CA ARG A 36 -1.84 -15.80 -27.32
C ARG A 36 -1.73 -16.58 -26.02
N THR A 37 -0.77 -17.49 -25.96
CA THR A 37 -0.41 -18.20 -24.73
C THR A 37 0.19 -17.26 -23.67
N VAL A 38 0.44 -17.77 -22.47
CA VAL A 38 1.10 -17.02 -21.38
C VAL A 38 2.48 -16.53 -21.82
N GLU A 39 3.33 -17.41 -22.36
CA GLU A 39 4.66 -17.03 -22.83
C GLU A 39 4.61 -16.02 -23.96
N GLU A 40 3.67 -16.16 -24.89
CA GLU A 40 3.49 -15.22 -26.01
C GLU A 40 2.95 -13.86 -25.54
N ASN A 41 2.12 -13.80 -24.49
CA ASN A 41 1.70 -12.56 -23.87
C ASN A 41 2.88 -11.79 -23.26
N VAL A 42 3.81 -12.49 -22.60
CA VAL A 42 5.01 -11.88 -22.04
C VAL A 42 5.98 -11.48 -23.16
N ALA A 43 6.17 -12.33 -24.17
CA ALA A 43 7.03 -12.09 -25.33
C ALA A 43 6.59 -10.86 -26.13
N PHE A 44 5.30 -10.57 -26.20
CA PHE A 44 4.73 -9.49 -27.01
C PHE A 44 5.39 -8.12 -26.77
N ALA A 45 5.67 -7.78 -25.50
CA ALA A 45 6.33 -6.51 -25.16
C ALA A 45 7.77 -6.46 -25.70
N LEU A 46 8.47 -7.59 -25.74
CA LEU A 46 9.83 -7.72 -26.28
C LEU A 46 9.85 -7.74 -27.81
N GLU A 47 8.84 -8.34 -28.43
CA GLU A 47 8.63 -8.33 -29.88
C GLU A 47 8.49 -6.88 -30.40
N ILE A 48 7.62 -6.09 -29.76
CA ILE A 48 7.43 -4.67 -30.10
C ILE A 48 8.72 -3.86 -29.87
N ALA A 49 9.51 -4.23 -28.85
CA ALA A 49 10.78 -3.58 -28.59
C ALA A 49 11.93 -4.03 -29.51
N ASN A 50 11.66 -4.92 -30.48
CA ASN A 50 12.59 -5.48 -31.45
C ASN A 50 13.76 -6.27 -30.84
N TRP A 51 13.49 -7.02 -29.76
CA TRP A 51 14.47 -7.93 -29.19
C TRP A 51 14.70 -9.12 -30.14
N ASN A 52 15.90 -9.71 -30.11
CA ASN A 52 16.13 -10.93 -30.90
C ASN A 52 15.43 -12.14 -30.26
N LYS A 53 15.05 -13.11 -31.08
CA LYS A 53 14.26 -14.29 -30.66
C LYS A 53 14.91 -15.11 -29.54
N LYS A 54 16.24 -15.20 -29.52
CA LYS A 54 16.97 -15.96 -28.51
C LYS A 54 16.88 -15.32 -27.14
N ASP A 55 17.02 -13.98 -27.08
CA ASP A 55 16.95 -13.22 -25.84
C ASP A 55 15.49 -13.13 -25.33
N ILE A 56 14.51 -13.03 -26.24
CA ILE A 56 13.08 -13.11 -25.89
C ILE A 56 12.80 -14.41 -25.15
N LYS A 57 13.21 -15.58 -25.70
CA LYS A 57 12.97 -16.87 -25.06
C LYS A 57 13.57 -16.94 -23.67
N LYS A 58 14.82 -16.51 -23.52
CA LYS A 58 15.53 -16.51 -22.22
C LYS A 58 14.81 -15.61 -21.21
N ARG A 59 14.45 -14.38 -21.63
CA ARG A 59 13.79 -13.40 -20.74
C ARG A 59 12.40 -13.84 -20.32
N VAL A 60 11.62 -14.41 -21.24
CA VAL A 60 10.27 -14.95 -20.93
C VAL A 60 10.38 -16.08 -19.90
N THR A 61 11.29 -17.02 -20.07
CA THR A 61 11.50 -18.12 -19.11
C THR A 61 11.83 -17.57 -17.72
N GLU A 62 12.78 -16.64 -17.62
CA GLU A 62 13.14 -15.96 -16.36
C GLU A 62 11.94 -15.31 -15.69
N LEU A 63 11.14 -14.55 -16.45
CA LEU A 63 9.99 -13.83 -15.91
C LEU A 63 8.88 -14.76 -15.45
N LEU A 64 8.62 -15.84 -16.18
CA LEU A 64 7.63 -16.84 -15.79
C LEU A 64 8.04 -17.58 -14.49
N GLU A 65 9.33 -17.80 -14.30
CA GLU A 65 9.85 -18.34 -13.04
C GLU A 65 9.63 -17.38 -11.88
N ILE A 66 9.95 -16.09 -12.07
CA ILE A 66 9.77 -15.04 -11.04
C ILE A 66 8.31 -14.94 -10.60
N VAL A 67 7.35 -15.02 -11.53
CA VAL A 67 5.92 -14.93 -11.19
C VAL A 67 5.30 -16.29 -10.83
N GLY A 68 6.08 -17.39 -10.83
CA GLY A 68 5.63 -18.73 -10.46
C GLY A 68 4.64 -19.36 -11.46
N LEU A 69 4.87 -19.16 -12.77
CA LEU A 69 3.99 -19.66 -13.84
C LEU A 69 4.75 -20.44 -14.93
N SER A 70 5.92 -21.00 -14.63
CA SER A 70 6.71 -21.77 -15.61
C SER A 70 5.94 -22.95 -16.18
N ASP A 71 5.14 -23.64 -15.35
CA ASP A 71 4.28 -24.77 -15.73
C ASP A 71 3.07 -24.38 -16.59
N LYS A 72 2.76 -23.08 -16.66
CA LYS A 72 1.61 -22.52 -17.39
C LYS A 72 1.99 -21.81 -18.69
N ALA A 73 3.26 -21.87 -19.11
CA ALA A 73 3.78 -21.12 -20.26
C ALA A 73 2.92 -21.28 -21.54
N LYS A 74 2.42 -22.48 -21.79
CA LYS A 74 1.61 -22.84 -22.97
C LYS A 74 0.10 -22.67 -22.81
N TYR A 75 -0.36 -22.25 -21.63
CA TYR A 75 -1.80 -22.03 -21.37
C TYR A 75 -2.27 -20.72 -21.98
N TYR A 76 -3.56 -20.67 -22.33
CA TYR A 76 -4.23 -19.47 -22.78
C TYR A 76 -4.85 -18.71 -21.59
N PRO A 77 -5.09 -17.40 -21.71
CA PRO A 77 -5.71 -16.62 -20.62
C PRO A 77 -7.05 -17.17 -20.12
N SER A 78 -7.85 -17.81 -21.00
CA SER A 78 -9.12 -18.44 -20.62
C SER A 78 -8.98 -19.60 -19.66
N GLN A 79 -7.80 -20.20 -19.57
CA GLN A 79 -7.48 -21.36 -18.72
C GLN A 79 -6.88 -20.95 -17.36
N LEU A 80 -6.77 -19.64 -17.09
CA LEU A 80 -6.10 -19.10 -15.91
C LEU A 80 -7.11 -18.49 -14.93
N SER A 81 -6.81 -18.63 -13.62
CA SER A 81 -7.50 -17.88 -12.57
C SER A 81 -7.18 -16.38 -12.66
N GLY A 82 -7.96 -15.52 -11.99
CA GLY A 82 -7.73 -14.07 -11.93
C GLY A 82 -6.33 -13.72 -11.44
N GLY A 83 -5.87 -14.34 -10.35
CA GLY A 83 -4.53 -14.14 -9.81
C GLY A 83 -3.43 -14.60 -10.77
N GLN A 84 -3.63 -15.69 -11.51
CA GLN A 84 -2.68 -16.14 -12.54
C GLN A 84 -2.62 -15.16 -13.71
N LYS A 85 -3.77 -14.65 -14.18
CA LYS A 85 -3.82 -13.59 -15.20
C LYS A 85 -3.05 -12.33 -14.75
N GLN A 86 -3.20 -11.96 -13.49
CA GLN A 86 -2.47 -10.82 -12.93
C GLN A 86 -0.96 -11.06 -12.91
N ARG A 87 -0.50 -12.25 -12.53
CA ARG A 87 0.91 -12.63 -12.57
C ARG A 87 1.49 -12.57 -14.00
N VAL A 88 0.71 -12.99 -15.02
CA VAL A 88 1.12 -12.83 -16.43
C VAL A 88 1.21 -11.35 -16.81
N SER A 89 0.26 -10.51 -16.38
CA SER A 89 0.29 -9.06 -16.62
C SER A 89 1.52 -8.40 -15.99
N ILE A 90 1.89 -8.81 -14.78
CA ILE A 90 3.12 -8.36 -14.10
C ILE A 90 4.36 -8.79 -14.89
N ALA A 91 4.47 -10.06 -15.30
CA ALA A 91 5.59 -10.56 -16.09
C ALA A 91 5.76 -9.78 -17.40
N ARG A 92 4.64 -9.49 -18.10
CA ARG A 92 4.65 -8.68 -19.33
C ARG A 92 5.11 -7.25 -19.07
N ALA A 93 4.68 -6.63 -17.96
CA ALA A 93 5.09 -5.27 -17.59
C ALA A 93 6.59 -5.18 -17.30
N LEU A 94 7.21 -6.26 -16.80
CA LEU A 94 8.64 -6.35 -16.50
C LEU A 94 9.52 -6.71 -17.71
N ALA A 95 8.92 -7.06 -18.85
CA ALA A 95 9.64 -7.67 -19.97
C ALA A 95 10.82 -6.80 -20.45
N ASN A 96 10.63 -5.52 -20.64
CA ASN A 96 11.62 -4.58 -21.19
C ASN A 96 12.61 -4.02 -20.14
N ASN A 97 12.77 -4.63 -18.99
CA ASN A 97 13.59 -4.10 -17.88
C ASN A 97 13.22 -2.63 -17.58
N PRO A 98 12.00 -2.37 -17.12
CA PRO A 98 11.57 -1.02 -16.82
C PRO A 98 12.31 -0.43 -15.60
N ASP A 99 12.37 0.89 -15.52
CA ASP A 99 12.84 1.63 -14.34
C ASP A 99 11.65 1.96 -13.43
N ILE A 100 10.44 2.08 -14.03
CA ILE A 100 9.20 2.45 -13.36
C ILE A 100 8.12 1.42 -13.67
N LEU A 101 7.38 1.02 -12.65
CA LEU A 101 6.21 0.16 -12.76
C LEU A 101 4.96 0.96 -12.35
N LEU A 102 4.07 1.20 -13.29
CA LEU A 102 2.76 1.79 -13.04
C LEU A 102 1.75 0.68 -12.78
N SER A 103 0.97 0.81 -11.73
CA SER A 103 -0.07 -0.15 -11.35
C SER A 103 -1.40 0.59 -11.23
N ASP A 104 -2.32 0.29 -12.13
CA ASP A 104 -3.65 0.88 -12.17
C ASP A 104 -4.66 -0.13 -11.63
N GLU A 105 -5.08 0.07 -10.38
CA GLU A 105 -6.04 -0.79 -9.64
C GLU A 105 -5.80 -2.31 -9.82
N ALA A 106 -4.55 -2.73 -9.84
CA ALA A 106 -4.14 -4.09 -10.20
C ALA A 106 -4.70 -5.20 -9.28
N THR A 107 -5.33 -4.86 -8.17
CA THR A 107 -5.86 -5.82 -7.19
C THR A 107 -7.38 -5.73 -6.99
N SER A 108 -8.06 -4.76 -7.62
CA SER A 108 -9.49 -4.50 -7.38
C SER A 108 -10.42 -5.65 -7.77
N ALA A 109 -10.03 -6.49 -8.73
CA ALA A 109 -10.79 -7.64 -9.21
C ALA A 109 -10.41 -8.97 -8.55
N LEU A 110 -9.59 -8.96 -7.49
CA LEU A 110 -9.06 -10.16 -6.83
C LEU A 110 -9.64 -10.32 -5.43
N ASP A 111 -9.71 -11.57 -4.97
CA ASP A 111 -10.05 -11.87 -3.58
C ASP A 111 -8.91 -11.42 -2.63
N PRO A 112 -9.20 -11.21 -1.31
CA PRO A 112 -8.21 -10.68 -0.36
C PRO A 112 -6.94 -11.52 -0.25
N LYS A 113 -7.03 -12.85 -0.30
CA LYS A 113 -5.86 -13.74 -0.22
C LYS A 113 -4.97 -13.62 -1.44
N THR A 114 -5.58 -13.57 -2.62
CA THR A 114 -4.86 -13.38 -3.88
C THR A 114 -4.26 -11.98 -3.95
N THR A 115 -4.99 -10.94 -3.52
CA THR A 115 -4.47 -9.57 -3.40
C THR A 115 -3.19 -9.53 -2.60
N LYS A 116 -3.17 -10.09 -1.39
CA LYS A 116 -1.98 -10.15 -0.54
C LYS A 116 -0.80 -10.81 -1.25
N SER A 117 -1.02 -11.96 -1.90
CA SER A 117 0.01 -12.68 -2.66
C SER A 117 0.57 -11.86 -3.84
N ILE A 118 -0.26 -11.05 -4.51
CA ILE A 118 0.18 -10.15 -5.58
C ILE A 118 0.99 -8.96 -5.02
N LEU A 119 0.57 -8.39 -3.89
CA LEU A 119 1.32 -7.30 -3.25
C LEU A 119 2.70 -7.76 -2.75
N GLU A 120 2.78 -8.95 -2.16
CA GLU A 120 4.05 -9.58 -1.78
C GLU A 120 4.97 -9.77 -3.00
N LEU A 121 4.43 -10.29 -4.11
CA LEU A 121 5.17 -10.42 -5.37
C LEU A 121 5.67 -9.07 -5.90
N ILE A 122 4.86 -8.01 -5.85
CA ILE A 122 5.27 -6.66 -6.28
C ILE A 122 6.41 -6.13 -5.39
N LYS A 123 6.37 -6.36 -4.07
CA LYS A 123 7.46 -6.01 -3.15
C LYS A 123 8.77 -6.74 -3.51
N GLU A 124 8.72 -8.06 -3.71
CA GLU A 124 9.88 -8.86 -4.10
C GLU A 124 10.50 -8.36 -5.41
N ILE A 125 9.66 -8.08 -6.41
CA ILE A 125 10.06 -7.55 -7.72
C ILE A 125 10.69 -6.17 -7.56
N GLN A 126 10.07 -5.28 -6.77
CA GLN A 126 10.57 -3.93 -6.51
C GLN A 126 11.98 -3.98 -5.90
N HIS A 127 12.21 -4.84 -4.90
CA HIS A 127 13.54 -5.03 -4.31
C HIS A 127 14.53 -5.65 -5.29
N LYS A 128 14.13 -6.74 -5.98
CA LYS A 128 15.01 -7.47 -6.90
C LYS A 128 15.52 -6.62 -8.06
N PHE A 129 14.65 -5.76 -8.61
CA PHE A 129 14.96 -4.93 -9.78
C PHE A 129 15.18 -3.45 -9.45
N SER A 130 15.13 -3.07 -8.17
CA SER A 130 15.28 -1.67 -7.71
C SER A 130 14.31 -0.71 -8.42
N LEU A 131 13.05 -1.12 -8.61
CA LEU A 131 12.05 -0.36 -9.36
C LEU A 131 11.45 0.77 -8.52
N THR A 132 11.08 1.86 -9.20
CA THR A 132 10.10 2.81 -8.67
C THR A 132 8.69 2.32 -9.02
N VAL A 133 7.87 2.03 -8.00
CA VAL A 133 6.48 1.58 -8.21
C VAL A 133 5.52 2.72 -7.89
N LEU A 134 4.67 3.08 -8.86
CA LEU A 134 3.57 4.02 -8.67
C LEU A 134 2.25 3.27 -8.80
N MET A 135 1.48 3.24 -7.71
CA MET A 135 0.19 2.54 -7.65
C MET A 135 -0.96 3.52 -7.60
N ILE A 136 -2.00 3.26 -8.38
CA ILE A 136 -3.30 3.91 -8.29
C ILE A 136 -4.23 2.90 -7.62
N THR A 137 -4.84 3.28 -6.51
CA THR A 137 -5.78 2.43 -5.78
C THR A 137 -6.72 3.27 -4.92
N HIS A 138 -7.93 2.78 -4.71
CA HIS A 138 -8.86 3.29 -3.71
C HIS A 138 -8.87 2.43 -2.42
N GLN A 139 -8.08 1.36 -2.38
CA GLN A 139 -7.98 0.44 -1.24
C GLN A 139 -6.90 0.92 -0.27
N MET A 140 -7.31 1.47 0.88
CA MET A 140 -6.38 1.98 1.88
C MET A 140 -5.52 0.89 2.52
N GLU A 141 -6.01 -0.35 2.57
CA GLU A 141 -5.26 -1.52 3.03
C GLU A 141 -4.03 -1.76 2.15
N VAL A 142 -4.18 -1.60 0.83
CA VAL A 142 -3.05 -1.70 -0.13
C VAL A 142 -2.02 -0.61 0.15
N VAL A 143 -2.47 0.64 0.38
CA VAL A 143 -1.59 1.76 0.71
C VAL A 143 -0.80 1.49 1.99
N LYS A 144 -1.46 1.01 3.05
CA LYS A 144 -0.82 0.64 4.33
C LYS A 144 0.24 -0.44 4.16
N GLU A 145 -0.05 -1.47 3.38
CA GLU A 145 0.77 -2.67 3.30
C GLU A 145 2.04 -2.47 2.46
N ILE A 146 1.98 -1.71 1.37
CA ILE A 146 3.07 -1.67 0.39
C ILE A 146 3.69 -0.29 0.18
N CYS A 147 2.94 0.81 0.39
CA CYS A 147 3.41 2.13 0.02
C CYS A 147 4.29 2.78 1.10
N ASN A 148 5.29 3.57 0.66
CA ASN A 148 6.11 4.42 1.54
C ASN A 148 5.58 5.86 1.58
N LYS A 149 5.05 6.32 0.43
CA LYS A 149 4.46 7.66 0.24
C LYS A 149 3.09 7.52 -0.39
N VAL A 150 2.22 8.47 -0.12
CA VAL A 150 0.87 8.55 -0.69
C VAL A 150 0.57 9.98 -1.11
N ALA A 151 -0.19 10.10 -2.19
CA ALA A 151 -0.81 11.35 -2.62
C ALA A 151 -2.32 11.08 -2.78
N ILE A 152 -3.13 11.84 -2.07
CA ILE A 152 -4.59 11.78 -2.15
C ILE A 152 -5.06 12.75 -3.21
N MET A 153 -5.88 12.27 -4.13
CA MET A 153 -6.41 13.07 -5.23
C MET A 153 -7.94 13.22 -5.09
N SER A 154 -8.43 14.43 -5.35
CA SER A 154 -9.84 14.72 -5.52
C SER A 154 -10.00 15.76 -6.63
N ASP A 155 -11.01 15.59 -7.48
CA ASP A 155 -11.31 16.49 -8.60
C ASP A 155 -10.11 16.82 -9.47
N GLY A 156 -9.25 15.83 -9.73
CA GLY A 156 -8.06 15.97 -10.57
C GLY A 156 -6.89 16.74 -9.91
N LYS A 157 -6.98 17.05 -8.60
CA LYS A 157 -5.94 17.77 -7.85
C LYS A 157 -5.43 16.92 -6.70
N ILE A 158 -4.14 17.06 -6.38
CA ILE A 158 -3.57 16.50 -5.17
C ILE A 158 -4.01 17.37 -4.00
N VAL A 159 -4.81 16.83 -3.08
CA VAL A 159 -5.33 17.53 -1.90
C VAL A 159 -4.41 17.35 -0.68
N GLU A 160 -3.70 16.22 -0.60
CA GLU A 160 -2.72 15.95 0.44
C GLU A 160 -1.70 14.92 -0.05
N GLN A 161 -0.43 15.05 0.39
CA GLN A 161 0.62 14.08 0.08
C GLN A 161 1.67 14.02 1.18
N GLY A 162 2.29 12.84 1.35
CA GLY A 162 3.35 12.67 2.35
C GLY A 162 3.76 11.21 2.54
N GLY A 163 4.55 10.97 3.59
CA GLY A 163 4.81 9.62 4.06
C GLY A 163 3.54 8.97 4.57
N VAL A 164 3.33 7.69 4.25
CA VAL A 164 2.10 6.96 4.65
C VAL A 164 1.86 7.08 6.15
N HIS A 165 2.90 6.92 6.97
CA HIS A 165 2.78 7.04 8.43
C HIS A 165 2.28 8.42 8.90
N HIS A 166 2.72 9.52 8.26
CA HIS A 166 2.23 10.87 8.61
C HIS A 166 0.78 11.06 8.21
N ILE A 167 0.44 10.67 6.98
CA ILE A 167 -0.93 10.83 6.46
C ILE A 167 -1.95 10.02 7.28
N PHE A 168 -1.58 8.80 7.72
CA PHE A 168 -2.47 7.98 8.54
C PHE A 168 -2.52 8.42 10.01
N ALA A 169 -1.42 8.97 10.54
CA ALA A 169 -1.40 9.46 11.91
C ALA A 169 -2.11 10.82 12.06
N GLU A 170 -1.86 11.76 11.15
CA GLU A 170 -2.31 13.15 11.24
C GLU A 170 -2.82 13.68 9.89
N PRO A 171 -3.95 13.15 9.39
CA PRO A 171 -4.55 13.67 8.16
C PRO A 171 -5.01 15.12 8.38
N LYS A 172 -4.61 16.01 7.47
CA LYS A 172 -4.93 17.45 7.56
C LYS A 172 -6.16 17.80 6.74
N ASN A 173 -6.32 17.19 5.56
CA ASN A 173 -7.45 17.47 4.68
C ASN A 173 -8.68 16.64 5.08
N GLU A 174 -9.88 17.22 5.00
CA GLU A 174 -11.12 16.53 5.37
C GLU A 174 -11.38 15.28 4.50
N ILE A 175 -11.07 15.35 3.20
CA ILE A 175 -11.19 14.21 2.30
C ILE A 175 -10.25 13.08 2.73
N THR A 176 -9.03 13.40 3.15
CA THR A 176 -8.08 12.41 3.68
C THR A 176 -8.62 11.77 4.97
N LYS A 177 -9.20 12.57 5.87
CA LYS A 177 -9.81 12.08 7.11
C LYS A 177 -10.97 11.13 6.80
N GLU A 178 -11.80 11.47 5.82
CA GLU A 178 -12.90 10.65 5.37
C GLU A 178 -12.39 9.29 4.84
N PHE A 179 -11.42 9.28 3.92
CA PHE A 179 -10.82 8.04 3.40
C PHE A 179 -10.25 7.16 4.51
N ILE A 180 -9.57 7.75 5.49
CA ILE A 180 -8.99 7.00 6.61
C ILE A 180 -10.08 6.51 7.56
N SER A 181 -11.14 7.28 7.78
CA SER A 181 -12.25 6.90 8.65
C SER A 181 -12.99 5.65 8.15
N TYR A 182 -13.14 5.48 6.85
CA TYR A 182 -13.74 4.27 6.28
C TYR A 182 -12.98 3.00 6.68
N VAL A 183 -11.67 3.08 6.87
CA VAL A 183 -10.85 1.95 7.34
C VAL A 183 -11.09 1.66 8.82
N HIS A 184 -11.47 2.70 9.60
CA HIS A 184 -11.67 2.61 11.06
C HIS A 184 -13.14 2.50 11.48
N GLN A 185 -14.10 2.51 10.54
CA GLN A 185 -15.54 2.55 10.82
C GLN A 185 -16.10 1.48 11.77
N GLN A 186 -15.38 0.39 12.01
CA GLN A 186 -15.81 -0.62 12.99
C GLN A 186 -15.66 -0.19 14.45
N THR A 187 -14.88 0.87 14.73
CA THR A 187 -14.57 1.29 16.11
C THR A 187 -15.41 2.50 16.59
N ASP A 188 -15.82 3.39 15.68
CA ASP A 188 -16.49 4.63 16.04
C ASP A 188 -17.96 4.45 16.49
N THR A 189 -18.64 3.41 16.05
CA THR A 189 -20.00 3.09 16.51
C THR A 189 -20.07 2.73 18.00
N THR A 190 -18.99 2.22 18.57
CA THR A 190 -18.92 1.89 20.00
C THR A 190 -18.82 3.12 20.88
N LEU A 191 -18.23 4.23 20.38
CA LEU A 191 -18.00 5.46 21.15
C LEU A 191 -19.27 6.26 21.41
N ASN A 192 -20.22 6.25 20.50
CA ASN A 192 -21.50 6.94 20.69
C ASN A 192 -22.31 6.37 21.86
N TYR A 193 -22.07 5.10 22.24
CA TYR A 193 -22.67 4.46 23.41
C TYR A 193 -21.98 4.83 24.73
N LEU A 194 -20.74 5.32 24.72
CA LEU A 194 -19.92 5.51 25.92
C LEU A 194 -20.02 6.94 26.52
N HIS A 195 -20.52 7.91 25.76
CA HIS A 195 -20.72 9.29 26.23
C HIS A 195 -21.71 9.44 27.41
N HIS A 196 -22.39 8.39 27.82
CA HIS A 196 -23.46 8.48 28.84
C HIS A 196 -23.01 8.27 30.28
N LYS A 197 -21.72 8.00 30.58
CA LYS A 197 -21.30 7.67 31.96
C LYS A 197 -20.49 8.73 32.71
N GLY A 198 -20.26 9.92 32.17
CA GLY A 198 -19.58 11.02 32.88
C GLY A 198 -18.10 10.80 33.18
N LYS A 199 -17.46 9.76 32.60
CA LYS A 199 -16.05 9.46 32.75
C LYS A 199 -15.24 10.09 31.62
N LYS A 200 -13.96 10.42 31.89
CA LYS A 200 -13.07 11.01 30.91
C LYS A 200 -12.55 9.93 29.93
N ILE A 201 -12.93 10.06 28.66
CA ILE A 201 -12.44 9.20 27.58
C ILE A 201 -11.43 9.99 26.74
N ILE A 202 -10.29 9.39 26.46
CA ILE A 202 -9.26 9.94 25.57
C ILE A 202 -9.04 9.02 24.38
N LYS A 203 -8.68 9.61 23.24
CA LYS A 203 -8.15 8.88 22.09
C LYS A 203 -6.64 9.00 22.11
N ALA A 204 -5.95 7.91 22.37
CA ALA A 204 -4.50 7.82 22.41
C ALA A 204 -3.97 7.22 21.12
N LYS A 205 -3.00 7.88 20.49
CA LYS A 205 -2.29 7.41 19.30
C LYS A 205 -0.88 7.04 19.68
N PHE A 206 -0.48 5.83 19.34
CA PHE A 206 0.85 5.27 19.57
C PHE A 206 1.58 5.16 18.24
N LEU A 207 2.74 5.81 18.11
CA LEU A 207 3.52 5.86 16.87
C LEU A 207 4.88 5.17 17.02
N GLY A 208 5.22 4.29 16.10
CA GLY A 208 6.54 3.69 16.04
C GLY A 208 6.90 2.89 17.29
N THR A 209 7.95 3.29 17.98
CA THR A 209 8.47 2.60 19.19
C THR A 209 7.49 2.62 20.34
N SER A 210 6.69 3.71 20.49
CA SER A 210 5.68 3.81 21.54
C SER A 210 4.59 2.75 21.41
N SER A 211 4.33 2.25 20.21
CA SER A 211 3.37 1.14 20.00
C SER A 211 3.87 -0.22 20.49
N GLN A 212 5.15 -0.36 20.81
CA GLN A 212 5.79 -1.59 21.30
C GLN A 212 6.11 -1.53 22.80
N GLU A 213 6.04 -0.35 23.42
CA GLU A 213 6.30 -0.19 24.84
C GLU A 213 5.03 -0.37 25.69
N PRO A 214 5.18 -0.90 26.94
CA PRO A 214 4.05 -1.08 27.84
C PRO A 214 3.65 0.25 28.52
N ILE A 215 3.39 1.30 27.74
CA ILE A 215 3.12 2.67 28.23
C ILE A 215 1.93 2.72 29.18
N ILE A 216 0.81 2.08 28.83
CA ILE A 216 -0.39 2.03 29.69
C ILE A 216 -0.05 1.42 31.03
N SER A 217 0.70 0.31 31.05
CA SER A 217 1.13 -0.36 32.28
C SER A 217 2.07 0.52 33.12
N LYS A 218 2.95 1.31 32.49
CA LYS A 218 3.82 2.27 33.20
C LYS A 218 2.98 3.34 33.88
N VAL A 219 2.04 3.95 33.15
CA VAL A 219 1.13 5.00 33.66
C VAL A 219 0.30 4.50 34.84
N ILE A 220 -0.28 3.29 34.71
CA ILE A 220 -1.08 2.68 35.81
C ILE A 220 -0.23 2.51 37.07
N LYS A 221 1.00 2.01 36.94
CA LYS A 221 1.90 1.76 38.07
C LYS A 221 2.41 3.04 38.73
N GLU A 222 2.65 4.08 37.94
CA GLU A 222 3.23 5.35 38.44
C GLU A 222 2.23 6.22 39.15
N TYR A 223 1.00 6.28 38.65
CA TYR A 223 -0.03 7.17 39.22
C TYR A 223 -1.15 6.44 39.96
N GLY A 224 -1.15 5.11 40.00
CA GLY A 224 -2.20 4.34 40.64
C GLY A 224 -3.60 4.57 40.04
N ILE A 225 -3.67 4.90 38.75
CA ILE A 225 -4.92 5.17 38.03
C ILE A 225 -5.37 3.89 37.30
N ASP A 226 -6.66 3.62 37.31
CA ASP A 226 -7.22 2.53 36.48
C ASP A 226 -7.50 3.03 35.07
N ILE A 227 -7.07 2.25 34.08
CA ILE A 227 -7.28 2.56 32.65
C ILE A 227 -8.02 1.39 31.99
N ASN A 228 -9.23 1.68 31.52
CA ASN A 228 -10.02 0.72 30.77
C ASN A 228 -9.84 0.98 29.26
N ILE A 229 -9.53 -0.08 28.47
CA ILE A 229 -9.45 -0.01 27.01
C ILE A 229 -10.82 -0.28 26.44
N LEU A 230 -11.47 0.76 25.92
CA LEU A 230 -12.83 0.71 25.39
C LEU A 230 -12.85 0.16 23.95
N GLY A 231 -11.74 0.28 23.25
CA GLY A 231 -11.58 -0.20 21.87
C GLY A 231 -10.31 0.36 21.25
N GLY A 232 -10.00 -0.09 20.05
CA GLY A 232 -8.86 0.41 19.32
C GLY A 232 -8.40 -0.52 18.22
N THR A 233 -7.45 -0.03 17.45
CA THR A 233 -6.80 -0.77 16.34
C THR A 233 -5.31 -0.59 16.42
N ILE A 234 -4.58 -1.60 15.96
CA ILE A 234 -3.14 -1.51 15.69
C ILE A 234 -2.94 -1.75 14.20
N ASP A 235 -2.63 -0.68 13.48
CA ASP A 235 -2.37 -0.73 12.06
C ASP A 235 -0.89 -0.98 11.81
N LYS A 236 -0.60 -2.06 11.12
CA LYS A 236 0.75 -2.37 10.64
C LYS A 236 0.96 -1.71 9.29
N LEU A 237 1.70 -0.61 9.26
CA LEU A 237 2.13 0.01 8.01
C LEU A 237 3.41 -0.64 7.49
N SER A 238 3.79 -0.35 6.25
CA SER A 238 4.99 -0.88 5.61
C SER A 238 6.29 -0.59 6.38
N THR A 239 6.33 0.51 7.13
CA THR A 239 7.55 0.99 7.84
C THR A 239 7.41 1.08 9.35
N VAL A 240 6.18 1.16 9.88
CA VAL A 240 5.93 1.43 11.31
C VAL A 240 4.53 0.96 11.71
N ASN A 241 4.34 0.62 12.99
CA ASN A 241 3.02 0.34 13.54
C ASN A 241 2.39 1.63 14.07
N ILE A 242 1.08 1.77 13.90
CA ILE A 242 0.28 2.84 14.50
C ILE A 242 -0.81 2.20 15.33
N GLY A 243 -0.86 2.52 16.63
CA GLY A 243 -1.95 2.12 17.53
C GLY A 243 -2.92 3.28 17.75
N HIS A 244 -4.20 3.02 17.65
CA HIS A 244 -5.26 3.94 18.07
C HIS A 244 -6.06 3.26 19.16
N LEU A 245 -6.02 3.78 20.38
CA LEU A 245 -6.78 3.24 21.50
C LEU A 245 -7.72 4.31 22.07
N TYR A 246 -8.90 3.88 22.46
CA TYR A 246 -9.84 4.65 23.25
C TYR A 246 -9.75 4.19 24.68
N LEU A 247 -9.29 5.08 25.55
CA LEU A 247 -8.99 4.80 26.95
C LEU A 247 -9.92 5.57 27.84
N GLU A 248 -10.57 4.89 28.77
CA GLU A 248 -11.32 5.48 29.89
C GLU A 248 -10.38 5.54 31.09
N LEU A 249 -10.16 6.76 31.59
CA LEU A 249 -9.33 7.03 32.75
C LEU A 249 -10.20 7.12 34.01
N ASP A 250 -9.99 6.24 34.98
CA ASP A 250 -10.69 6.23 36.26
C ASP A 250 -9.75 6.68 37.37
N GLY A 251 -9.99 7.89 37.89
CA GLY A 251 -9.17 8.53 38.91
C GLY A 251 -9.58 9.98 39.13
N ASN A 252 -8.94 10.69 40.06
CA ASN A 252 -9.19 12.10 40.24
C ASN A 252 -8.58 12.94 39.10
N LEU A 253 -9.03 14.21 38.98
CA LEU A 253 -8.65 15.08 37.87
C LEU A 253 -7.12 15.30 37.79
N ASP A 254 -6.43 15.42 38.93
CA ASP A 254 -4.97 15.62 39.01
C ASP A 254 -4.22 14.40 38.48
N THR A 255 -4.59 13.18 38.91
CA THR A 255 -3.97 11.94 38.43
C THR A 255 -4.26 11.69 36.95
N GLN A 256 -5.47 12.00 36.46
CA GLN A 256 -5.79 11.91 35.04
C GLN A 256 -4.93 12.86 34.19
N THR A 257 -4.70 14.09 34.66
CA THR A 257 -3.88 15.07 33.95
C THR A 257 -2.42 14.64 33.88
N LYS A 258 -1.85 14.22 34.99
CA LYS A 258 -0.47 13.69 35.06
C LYS A 258 -0.26 12.45 34.21
N ALA A 259 -1.26 11.55 34.17
CA ALA A 259 -1.26 10.37 33.31
C ALA A 259 -1.18 10.74 31.82
N ILE A 260 -1.96 11.74 31.39
CA ILE A 260 -1.96 12.24 30.01
C ILE A 260 -0.62 12.91 29.68
N GLU A 261 -0.10 13.75 30.57
CA GLU A 261 1.20 14.40 30.40
C GLU A 261 2.33 13.38 30.24
N LEU A 262 2.35 12.33 31.08
CA LEU A 262 3.34 11.26 30.94
C LEU A 262 3.21 10.54 29.59
N MET A 263 1.98 10.21 29.16
CA MET A 263 1.78 9.58 27.84
C MET A 263 2.32 10.48 26.71
N GLN A 264 2.10 11.80 26.80
CA GLN A 264 2.61 12.75 25.81
C GLN A 264 4.14 12.82 25.77
N THR A 265 4.82 12.72 26.94
CA THR A 265 6.29 12.64 26.96
C THR A 265 6.85 11.36 26.36
N MET A 266 6.02 10.34 26.18
CA MET A 266 6.34 9.04 25.57
C MET A 266 5.84 8.91 24.12
N ASP A 267 5.70 10.03 23.43
CA ASP A 267 5.22 10.09 22.03
C ASP A 267 3.83 9.47 21.79
N VAL A 268 2.93 9.58 22.79
CA VAL A 268 1.52 9.26 22.64
C VAL A 268 0.75 10.55 22.44
N ILE A 269 0.01 10.65 21.33
CA ILE A 269 -0.72 11.83 20.89
C ILE A 269 -2.22 11.68 21.17
#